data_68dd6b0ef0df99f6498689065746f2b0
#
_entry.id   68dd6b0ef0df99f6498689065746f2b0
#
_cell.length_a   1.000
_cell.length_b   1.000
_cell.length_c   1.000
_cell.angle_alpha   90.00
_cell.angle_beta   90.00
_cell.angle_gamma   90.00
#
_symmetry.space_group_name_H-M   'P 1'
#
loop_
_entity.id
_entity.type
_entity.pdbx_description
1 polymer ?
#
loop_
_entity_poly.entity_id
_entity_poly.type
_entity_poly.pdbx_seq_one_letter_code
_entity_poly.pdbx_strand_id
1 'polypeptide(L)'
;MRLPNENASNRRIQEKSLELGWKPNGRKEIKMLFKGIGRTFSTENNHQFETIGAFWDELAAKYGRANLQGLGYGWTERSIEYVIGLIDGEIDGADRAVALPDMGWIAVRGKTANLGEIYEKIYQKGRLKYEIERFTDSGDCEILYYR
;
A
#
# COMPACT_ATOMS: atom_id res chain seq x y z
N MET A 1 3.61 -19.00 -2.08
CA MET A 1 4.14 -17.84 -2.78
C MET A 1 5.19 -17.14 -1.94
N ARG A 2 6.29 -16.77 -2.54
CA ARG A 2 7.37 -16.05 -1.87
C ARG A 2 7.20 -14.54 -2.11
N LEU A 3 7.36 -13.72 -1.06
CA LEU A 3 7.41 -12.28 -1.25
C LEU A 3 8.65 -11.90 -2.08
N PRO A 4 8.53 -10.89 -2.95
CA PRO A 4 9.73 -10.36 -3.60
C PRO A 4 10.68 -9.83 -2.53
N ASN A 5 11.97 -9.89 -2.81
CA ASN A 5 12.93 -9.29 -1.90
C ASN A 5 12.83 -7.75 -1.95
N GLU A 6 13.41 -7.10 -0.97
CA GLU A 6 13.37 -5.64 -0.87
C GLU A 6 13.88 -4.95 -2.13
N ASN A 7 15.01 -5.42 -2.68
CA ASN A 7 15.59 -4.84 -3.88
C ASN A 7 14.69 -5.03 -5.10
N ALA A 8 14.01 -6.16 -5.21
CA ALA A 8 13.09 -6.42 -6.32
C ALA A 8 11.87 -5.50 -6.27
N SER A 9 11.31 -5.25 -5.06
CA SER A 9 10.19 -4.33 -4.89
C SER A 9 10.56 -2.91 -5.27
N ASN A 10 11.73 -2.43 -4.80
CA ASN A 10 12.20 -1.09 -5.12
C ASN A 10 12.52 -0.94 -6.60
N ARG A 11 13.10 -1.97 -7.20
CA ARG A 11 13.39 -1.97 -8.65
C ARG A 11 12.11 -1.86 -9.47
N ARG A 12 11.08 -2.62 -9.13
CA ARG A 12 9.81 -2.58 -9.83
C ARG A 12 9.17 -1.19 -9.75
N ILE A 13 9.22 -0.55 -8.60
CA ILE A 13 8.73 0.82 -8.42
C ILE A 13 9.50 1.77 -9.32
N GLN A 14 10.82 1.68 -9.35
CA GLN A 14 11.66 2.53 -10.18
C GLN A 14 11.43 2.30 -11.67
N GLU A 15 11.32 1.06 -12.12
CA GLU A 15 11.07 0.72 -13.52
C GLU A 15 9.75 1.30 -14.00
N LYS A 16 8.69 1.21 -13.20
CA LYS A 16 7.40 1.80 -13.53
C LYS A 16 7.47 3.32 -13.62
N SER A 17 8.22 3.94 -12.73
CA SER A 17 8.45 5.37 -12.78
C SER A 17 9.07 5.84 -14.09
N LEU A 18 10.02 5.07 -14.61
CA LEU A 18 10.70 5.39 -15.87
C LEU A 18 9.75 5.38 -17.07
N GLU A 19 8.64 4.66 -16.99
CA GLU A 19 7.66 4.58 -18.07
C GLU A 19 6.71 5.78 -18.14
N LEU A 20 6.70 6.65 -17.13
CA LEU A 20 5.73 7.73 -17.02
C LEU A 20 6.08 8.99 -17.83
N GLY A 21 7.25 9.01 -18.48
CA GLY A 21 7.59 10.09 -19.40
C GLY A 21 8.18 11.33 -18.72
N TRP A 22 8.19 12.44 -19.45
CA TRP A 22 8.86 13.67 -19.05
C TRP A 22 7.88 14.81 -18.90
N LYS A 23 8.17 15.71 -17.94
CA LYS A 23 7.46 16.98 -17.80
C LYS A 23 7.84 17.91 -18.96
N PRO A 24 6.98 18.89 -19.27
CA PRO A 24 7.27 19.87 -20.33
C PRO A 24 8.58 20.64 -20.14
N ASN A 25 9.06 20.77 -18.91
CA ASN A 25 10.33 21.44 -18.61
C ASN A 25 11.57 20.54 -18.75
N GLY A 26 11.43 19.35 -19.34
CA GLY A 26 12.49 18.39 -19.50
C GLY A 26 12.78 17.53 -18.29
N ARG A 27 12.09 17.74 -17.18
CA ARG A 27 12.25 16.90 -16.00
C ARG A 27 11.33 15.68 -16.11
N LYS A 28 11.86 14.54 -15.72
CA LYS A 28 11.08 13.33 -15.63
C LYS A 28 10.10 13.43 -14.48
N GLU A 29 8.81 13.36 -14.78
CA GLU A 29 7.79 13.24 -13.76
C GLU A 29 7.59 11.76 -13.48
N ILE A 30 8.03 11.34 -12.28
CA ILE A 30 8.02 9.95 -11.89
C ILE A 30 6.94 9.76 -10.85
N LYS A 31 5.84 9.15 -11.27
CA LYS A 31 4.71 8.81 -10.41
C LYS A 31 4.18 7.45 -10.77
N MET A 32 3.70 6.74 -9.77
CA MET A 32 2.96 5.51 -9.95
C MET A 32 1.50 5.78 -9.60
N LEU A 33 0.60 5.02 -10.20
CA LEU A 33 -0.82 5.10 -9.86
C LEU A 33 -1.25 3.86 -9.12
N PHE A 34 -1.84 4.06 -7.96
CA PHE A 34 -2.52 3.01 -7.22
C PHE A 34 -4.02 3.16 -7.46
N LYS A 35 -4.64 2.14 -8.02
CA LYS A 35 -6.07 2.17 -8.34
C LYS A 35 -6.80 1.05 -7.63
N GLY A 36 -7.95 1.35 -7.10
CA GLY A 36 -8.75 0.36 -6.41
C GLY A 36 -10.02 0.92 -5.82
N ILE A 37 -10.58 0.17 -4.87
CA ILE A 37 -11.76 0.58 -4.12
C ILE A 37 -11.29 1.24 -2.83
N GLY A 38 -11.69 2.49 -2.63
CA GLY A 38 -11.27 3.28 -1.48
C GLY A 38 -12.39 3.55 -0.50
N ARG A 39 -12.05 3.63 0.78
CA ARG A 39 -12.95 3.99 1.87
C ARG A 39 -12.20 4.79 2.91
N THR A 40 -12.93 5.57 3.69
CA THR A 40 -12.42 6.30 4.84
C THR A 40 -12.75 5.52 6.10
N PHE A 41 -11.76 5.34 6.96
CA PHE A 41 -11.92 4.59 8.21
C PHE A 41 -11.60 5.47 9.41
N SER A 42 -12.40 5.32 10.48
CA SER A 42 -12.11 5.95 11.76
C SER A 42 -10.88 5.32 12.41
N THR A 43 -10.00 6.15 12.95
CA THR A 43 -8.84 5.69 13.72
C THR A 43 -9.05 5.82 15.23
N GLU A 44 -10.23 6.22 15.67
CA GLU A 44 -10.55 6.34 17.09
C GLU A 44 -10.45 4.96 17.77
N ASN A 45 -9.75 4.93 18.90
CA ASN A 45 -9.53 3.70 19.66
C ASN A 45 -8.90 2.57 18.85
N ASN A 46 -8.11 2.90 17.82
CA ASN A 46 -7.49 1.95 16.90
C ASN A 46 -8.51 1.05 16.17
N HIS A 47 -9.72 1.57 15.97
CA HIS A 47 -10.82 0.84 15.35
C HIS A 47 -10.52 0.45 13.89
N GLN A 48 -9.63 1.19 13.22
CA GLN A 48 -9.25 0.92 11.83
C GLN A 48 -8.66 -0.47 11.61
N PHE A 49 -8.01 -1.04 12.60
CA PHE A 49 -7.43 -2.39 12.44
C PHE A 49 -8.53 -3.43 12.21
N GLU A 50 -9.65 -3.30 12.91
CA GLU A 50 -10.79 -4.19 12.73
C GLU A 50 -11.53 -3.90 11.43
N THR A 51 -11.84 -2.64 11.15
CA THR A 51 -12.64 -2.26 9.98
C THR A 51 -11.89 -2.43 8.67
N ILE A 52 -10.60 -2.13 8.62
CA ILE A 52 -9.75 -2.40 7.45
C ILE A 52 -9.59 -3.90 7.26
N GLY A 53 -9.45 -4.67 8.34
CA GLY A 53 -9.41 -6.12 8.27
C GLY A 53 -10.67 -6.71 7.64
N ALA A 54 -11.85 -6.21 8.02
CA ALA A 54 -13.11 -6.64 7.43
C ALA A 54 -13.22 -6.27 5.95
N PHE A 55 -12.72 -5.09 5.57
CA PHE A 55 -12.67 -4.65 4.17
C PHE A 55 -11.77 -5.57 3.34
N TRP A 56 -10.61 -5.94 3.89
CA TRP A 56 -9.73 -6.92 3.26
C TRP A 56 -10.41 -8.27 3.06
N ASP A 57 -11.12 -8.77 4.07
CA ASP A 57 -11.82 -10.05 3.99
C ASP A 57 -12.86 -10.03 2.88
N GLU A 58 -13.60 -8.94 2.76
CA GLU A 58 -14.61 -8.74 1.71
C GLU A 58 -14.00 -8.85 0.31
N LEU A 59 -12.92 -8.12 0.06
CA LEU A 59 -12.30 -8.10 -1.27
C LEU A 59 -11.43 -9.33 -1.54
N ALA A 60 -10.79 -9.89 -0.52
CA ALA A 60 -10.02 -11.12 -0.64
C ALA A 60 -10.89 -12.29 -1.04
N ALA A 61 -12.14 -12.36 -0.55
CA ALA A 61 -13.09 -13.39 -0.94
C ALA A 61 -13.44 -13.32 -2.42
N LYS A 62 -13.41 -12.13 -3.00
CA LYS A 62 -13.76 -11.90 -4.40
C LYS A 62 -12.58 -12.05 -5.36
N TYR A 63 -11.41 -11.55 -4.98
CA TYR A 63 -10.26 -11.43 -5.88
C TYR A 63 -9.04 -12.25 -5.46
N GLY A 64 -9.02 -12.75 -4.23
CA GLY A 64 -7.85 -13.41 -3.65
C GLY A 64 -6.90 -12.42 -2.99
N ARG A 65 -6.57 -12.66 -1.72
CA ARG A 65 -5.72 -11.75 -0.92
C ARG A 65 -4.35 -11.52 -1.55
N ALA A 66 -3.74 -12.57 -2.08
CA ALA A 66 -2.40 -12.48 -2.67
C ALA A 66 -2.37 -11.73 -4.01
N ASN A 67 -3.52 -11.49 -4.61
CA ASN A 67 -3.65 -10.75 -5.87
C ASN A 67 -3.89 -9.25 -5.67
N LEU A 68 -3.96 -8.79 -4.42
CA LEU A 68 -4.31 -7.43 -4.07
C LEU A 68 -3.23 -6.77 -3.24
N GLN A 69 -3.25 -5.44 -3.24
CA GLN A 69 -2.42 -4.60 -2.39
C GLN A 69 -3.31 -3.61 -1.66
N GLY A 70 -2.88 -3.18 -0.48
CA GLY A 70 -3.58 -2.15 0.29
C GLY A 70 -2.74 -0.90 0.40
N LEU A 71 -3.36 0.26 0.26
CA LEU A 71 -2.71 1.56 0.40
C LEU A 71 -3.39 2.36 1.51
N GLY A 72 -2.63 2.72 2.53
CA GLY A 72 -3.05 3.65 3.57
C GLY A 72 -2.42 5.01 3.35
N TYR A 73 -3.20 6.07 3.47
CA TYR A 73 -2.74 7.44 3.29
C TYR A 73 -3.74 8.43 3.89
N GLY A 74 -3.39 9.71 3.84
CA GLY A 74 -4.32 10.76 4.23
C GLY A 74 -4.74 10.71 5.69
N TRP A 75 -3.82 10.35 6.59
CA TRP A 75 -4.12 10.32 8.03
C TRP A 75 -4.53 11.70 8.52
N THR A 76 -5.61 11.72 9.29
CA THR A 76 -6.01 12.88 10.09
C THR A 76 -5.96 12.48 11.56
N GLU A 77 -6.41 13.35 12.45
CA GLU A 77 -6.50 13.01 13.87
C GLU A 77 -7.51 11.91 14.15
N ARG A 78 -8.47 11.69 13.24
CA ARG A 78 -9.62 10.78 13.47
C ARG A 78 -9.81 9.75 12.39
N SER A 79 -9.06 9.79 11.30
CA SER A 79 -9.34 8.93 10.15
C SER A 79 -8.11 8.61 9.32
N ILE A 80 -8.26 7.61 8.49
CA ILE A 80 -7.30 7.21 7.47
C ILE A 80 -8.07 6.88 6.19
N GLU A 81 -7.49 7.22 5.05
CA GLU A 81 -7.96 6.75 3.75
C GLU A 81 -7.29 5.43 3.43
N TYR A 82 -8.06 4.48 2.92
CA TYR A 82 -7.51 3.17 2.59
C TYR A 82 -8.10 2.66 1.28
N VAL A 83 -7.23 2.18 0.39
CA VAL A 83 -7.62 1.66 -0.92
C VAL A 83 -7.09 0.24 -1.06
N ILE A 84 -7.93 -0.68 -1.52
CA ILE A 84 -7.48 -2.01 -1.92
C ILE A 84 -7.56 -2.10 -3.43
N GLY A 85 -6.44 -2.45 -4.05
CA GLY A 85 -6.31 -2.49 -5.49
C GLY A 85 -4.91 -2.90 -5.92
N LEU A 86 -4.37 -2.21 -6.92
CA LEU A 86 -3.07 -2.55 -7.52
C LEU A 86 -2.27 -1.32 -7.92
N ILE A 87 -0.95 -1.43 -7.80
CA ILE A 87 -0.03 -0.46 -8.41
C ILE A 87 0.00 -0.72 -9.92
N ASP A 88 -0.24 0.34 -10.70
CA ASP A 88 -0.23 0.29 -12.18
C ASP A 88 -1.15 -0.77 -12.76
N GLY A 89 -2.20 -1.10 -12.05
CA GLY A 89 -3.27 -1.98 -12.47
C GLY A 89 -4.57 -1.49 -11.87
N GLU A 90 -5.63 -2.26 -12.04
CA GLU A 90 -6.91 -1.95 -11.40
C GLU A 90 -7.74 -3.20 -11.23
N ILE A 91 -8.70 -3.14 -10.34
CA ILE A 91 -9.70 -4.18 -10.14
C ILE A 91 -11.06 -3.65 -10.55
N ASP A 92 -12.01 -4.56 -10.79
CA ASP A 92 -13.38 -4.16 -11.14
C ASP A 92 -13.97 -3.33 -10.00
N GLY A 93 -14.70 -2.28 -10.36
CA GLY A 93 -15.32 -1.40 -9.39
C GLY A 93 -14.35 -0.39 -8.76
N ALA A 94 -13.15 -0.25 -9.28
CA ALA A 94 -12.21 0.75 -8.79
C ALA A 94 -12.83 2.15 -8.90
N ASP A 95 -12.85 2.86 -7.77
CA ASP A 95 -13.42 4.20 -7.66
C ASP A 95 -12.39 5.24 -7.20
N ARG A 96 -11.15 4.83 -7.01
CA ARG A 96 -10.09 5.72 -6.54
C ARG A 96 -8.77 5.44 -7.23
N ALA A 97 -8.07 6.52 -7.57
CA ALA A 97 -6.72 6.47 -8.09
C ALA A 97 -5.86 7.45 -7.30
N VAL A 98 -4.70 6.99 -6.84
CA VAL A 98 -3.79 7.80 -6.03
C VAL A 98 -2.42 7.79 -6.68
N ALA A 99 -1.88 8.98 -6.96
CA ALA A 99 -0.53 9.13 -7.50
C ALA A 99 0.47 9.00 -6.35
N LEU A 100 1.45 8.13 -6.51
CA LEU A 100 2.46 7.83 -5.51
C LEU A 100 3.86 8.22 -5.98
N PRO A 101 4.75 8.59 -5.03
CA PRO A 101 6.16 8.77 -5.36
C PRO A 101 6.74 7.45 -5.89
N ASP A 102 7.74 7.56 -6.77
CA ASP A 102 8.41 6.41 -7.34
C ASP A 102 9.61 5.94 -6.54
N MET A 103 10.18 6.80 -5.72
CA MET A 103 11.39 6.56 -4.96
C MET A 103 11.22 6.98 -3.50
N GLY A 104 12.10 6.49 -2.65
CA GLY A 104 12.10 6.86 -1.23
C GLY A 104 11.31 5.90 -0.34
N TRP A 105 10.85 4.80 -0.87
CA TRP A 105 10.14 3.78 -0.11
C TRP A 105 11.08 2.91 0.68
N ILE A 106 10.65 2.53 1.88
CA ILE A 106 11.34 1.56 2.73
C ILE A 106 10.49 0.30 2.79
N ALA A 107 11.11 -0.86 2.61
CA ALA A 107 10.42 -2.14 2.62
C ALA A 107 10.73 -2.91 3.90
N VAL A 108 9.71 -3.49 4.51
CA VAL A 108 9.82 -4.40 5.66
C VAL A 108 9.03 -5.65 5.33
N ARG A 109 9.65 -6.81 5.54
CA ARG A 109 9.00 -8.10 5.32
C ARG A 109 8.94 -8.88 6.62
N GLY A 110 7.90 -9.70 6.76
CA GLY A 110 7.73 -10.53 7.93
C GLY A 110 6.56 -11.47 7.79
N LYS A 111 6.11 -12.00 8.91
CA LYS A 111 4.94 -12.88 8.95
C LYS A 111 3.69 -12.05 9.20
N THR A 112 2.60 -12.39 8.49
CA THR A 112 1.31 -11.71 8.67
C THR A 112 0.85 -11.79 10.13
N ALA A 113 1.15 -12.90 10.82
CA ALA A 113 0.82 -13.03 12.24
C ALA A 113 1.47 -11.97 13.12
N ASN A 114 2.59 -11.36 12.68
CA ASN A 114 3.32 -10.34 13.41
C ASN A 114 3.05 -8.92 12.89
N LEU A 115 2.03 -8.74 12.09
CA LEU A 115 1.73 -7.46 11.42
C LEU A 115 1.61 -6.30 12.41
N GLY A 116 0.94 -6.51 13.54
CA GLY A 116 0.78 -5.49 14.57
C GLY A 116 2.11 -5.00 15.12
N GLU A 117 3.04 -5.92 15.39
CA GLU A 117 4.37 -5.57 15.91
C GLU A 117 5.19 -4.82 14.85
N ILE A 118 5.05 -5.20 13.58
CA ILE A 118 5.73 -4.52 12.47
C ILE A 118 5.27 -3.07 12.40
N TYR A 119 3.98 -2.82 12.42
CA TYR A 119 3.42 -1.47 12.38
C TYR A 119 3.77 -0.65 13.62
N GLU A 120 3.79 -1.27 14.79
CA GLU A 120 4.19 -0.59 16.01
C GLU A 120 5.59 0.01 15.87
N LYS A 121 6.54 -0.77 15.36
CA LYS A 121 7.92 -0.30 15.14
C LYS A 121 7.99 0.80 14.09
N ILE A 122 7.22 0.68 13.01
CA ILE A 122 7.19 1.69 11.97
C ILE A 122 6.65 3.02 12.52
N TYR A 123 5.55 2.98 13.25
CA TYR A 123 4.89 4.18 13.77
C TYR A 123 5.66 4.86 14.90
N GLN A 124 6.53 4.14 15.62
CA GLN A 124 7.38 4.74 16.65
C GLN A 124 8.26 5.88 16.10
N LYS A 125 8.61 5.83 14.83
CA LYS A 125 9.47 6.84 14.19
C LYS A 125 8.71 8.01 13.60
N GLY A 126 7.41 8.08 13.82
CA GLY A 126 6.58 9.18 13.36
C GLY A 126 5.54 8.77 12.34
N ARG A 127 4.80 9.79 11.88
CA ARG A 127 3.67 9.60 10.97
C ARG A 127 4.15 9.28 9.56
N LEU A 128 3.45 8.38 8.88
CA LEU A 128 3.70 8.03 7.50
C LEU A 128 2.88 8.90 6.55
N LYS A 129 3.39 9.11 5.35
CA LYS A 129 2.64 9.72 4.27
C LYS A 129 1.86 8.66 3.49
N TYR A 130 2.51 7.52 3.24
CA TYR A 130 1.90 6.37 2.55
C TYR A 130 2.40 5.07 3.17
N GLU A 131 1.54 4.07 3.15
CA GLU A 131 1.94 2.68 3.42
C GLU A 131 1.23 1.77 2.44
N ILE A 132 1.96 0.78 1.93
CA ILE A 132 1.40 -0.25 1.03
C ILE A 132 1.67 -1.59 1.67
N GLU A 133 0.64 -2.44 1.74
CA GLU A 133 0.79 -3.77 2.29
C GLU A 133 0.37 -4.83 1.29
N ARG A 134 1.11 -5.94 1.30
CA ARG A 134 0.85 -7.10 0.48
C ARG A 134 0.94 -8.35 1.32
N PHE A 135 0.11 -9.33 1.00
CA PHE A 135 0.07 -10.60 1.72
C PHE A 135 0.24 -11.76 0.74
N THR A 136 0.84 -12.85 1.23
CA THR A 136 0.94 -14.08 0.46
C THR A 136 0.04 -15.14 1.07
N ASP A 137 -0.27 -16.17 0.28
CA ASP A 137 -1.07 -17.31 0.76
C ASP A 137 -0.33 -18.14 1.80
N SER A 138 0.99 -18.00 1.88
CA SER A 138 1.83 -18.72 2.84
C SER A 138 1.97 -18.02 4.19
N GLY A 139 1.27 -16.90 4.41
CA GLY A 139 1.28 -16.19 5.68
C GLY A 139 2.40 -15.18 5.85
N ASP A 140 3.01 -14.76 4.75
CA ASP A 140 4.02 -13.69 4.76
C ASP A 140 3.40 -12.35 4.37
N CYS A 141 4.05 -11.26 4.76
CA CYS A 141 3.64 -9.92 4.36
C CYS A 141 4.83 -9.05 4.02
N GLU A 142 4.59 -8.03 3.20
CA GLU A 142 5.55 -6.98 2.89
C GLU A 142 4.86 -5.63 3.07
N ILE A 143 5.52 -4.75 3.80
CA ILE A 143 5.06 -3.38 4.01
C ILE A 143 6.07 -2.44 3.36
N LEU A 144 5.59 -1.64 2.42
CA LEU A 144 6.34 -0.52 1.86
C LEU A 144 5.81 0.74 2.51
N TYR A 145 6.69 1.58 3.05
CA TYR A 145 6.23 2.83 3.63
C TYR A 145 7.07 4.02 3.19
N TYR A 146 6.45 5.18 3.24
CA TYR A 146 7.01 6.45 2.83
C TYR A 146 6.66 7.52 3.87
N ARG A 147 7.65 8.27 4.36
CA ARG A 147 7.45 9.32 5.36
C ARG A 147 7.29 10.70 4.77
#